data_98d4402460fe4a59818016cffbe53949
#
_entry.id   98d4402460fe4a59818016cffbe53949
#
_cell.length_a   1.000
_cell.length_b   1.000
_cell.length_c   1.000
_cell.angle_alpha   90.00
_cell.angle_beta   90.00
_cell.angle_gamma   90.00
#
_symmetry.space_group_name_H-M   'P 1'
#
loop_
_entity.id
_entity.type
_entity.pdbx_description
1 polymer ?
#
loop_
_entity_poly.entity_id
_entity_poly.type
_entity_poly.pdbx_seq_one_letter_code
_entity_poly.pdbx_strand_id
1 'polypeptide(L)'
;MKKIITLSAIVCSAIFYTQVQKVEPAFWWSGMKNPELQLLVYGKDIQNLQPEFSGGIKIKEVKKVENPNYLFVTIDTNGVQPGKTKLNFKNGNKTVKTIDYEFKQRQQNSANRDSYTSSDVMYLIMPDRFANGNPKNDNTTDTAEKADRTKQADVTVETLLEL
;
A
#
# COMPACT_ATOMS: atom_id res chain seq x y z
N MET A 1 -64.58 -6.79 17.72
CA MET A 1 -63.18 -7.23 17.90
C MET A 1 -62.34 -6.58 16.82
N LYS A 2 -61.64 -5.49 17.13
CA LYS A 2 -60.76 -4.75 16.19
C LYS A 2 -59.40 -5.38 16.22
N LYS A 3 -58.95 -5.93 15.10
CA LYS A 3 -57.58 -6.46 14.93
C LYS A 3 -56.64 -5.28 14.65
N ILE A 4 -55.77 -4.96 15.61
CA ILE A 4 -54.70 -4.00 15.46
C ILE A 4 -53.55 -4.74 14.77
N ILE A 5 -53.31 -4.42 13.49
CA ILE A 5 -52.15 -4.88 12.77
C ILE A 5 -51.00 -3.91 13.07
N THR A 6 -50.10 -4.31 13.95
CA THR A 6 -48.86 -3.57 14.22
C THR A 6 -47.86 -3.85 13.10
N LEU A 7 -47.79 -2.92 12.16
CA LEU A 7 -46.77 -2.95 11.10
C LEU A 7 -45.40 -2.59 11.71
N SER A 8 -44.63 -3.58 12.08
CA SER A 8 -43.23 -3.40 12.52
C SER A 8 -42.36 -3.06 11.30
N ALA A 9 -42.09 -1.78 11.10
CA ALA A 9 -41.13 -1.33 10.11
C ALA A 9 -39.71 -1.69 10.61
N ILE A 10 -39.18 -2.79 10.12
CA ILE A 10 -37.75 -3.13 10.28
C ILE A 10 -36.97 -2.14 9.42
N VAL A 11 -36.51 -1.06 10.04
CA VAL A 11 -35.51 -0.16 9.43
C VAL A 11 -34.22 -0.94 9.37
N CYS A 12 -33.99 -1.60 8.24
CA CYS A 12 -32.71 -2.22 7.90
C CYS A 12 -31.72 -1.07 7.63
N SER A 13 -31.08 -0.56 8.68
CA SER A 13 -29.95 0.36 8.53
C SER A 13 -28.83 -0.41 7.85
N ALA A 14 -28.66 -0.19 6.55
CA ALA A 14 -27.51 -0.69 5.80
C ALA A 14 -26.25 -0.08 6.43
N ILE A 15 -25.59 -0.85 7.26
CA ILE A 15 -24.29 -0.49 7.82
C ILE A 15 -23.29 -0.62 6.67
N PHE A 16 -23.03 0.51 6.01
CA PHE A 16 -21.93 0.57 5.03
C PHE A 16 -20.63 0.39 5.81
N TYR A 17 -20.10 -0.81 5.80
CA TYR A 17 -18.76 -1.07 6.30
C TYR A 17 -17.76 -0.42 5.34
N THR A 18 -17.36 0.78 5.66
CA THR A 18 -16.20 1.42 5.05
C THR A 18 -14.98 0.60 5.45
N GLN A 19 -14.39 -0.11 4.50
CA GLN A 19 -13.28 -0.99 4.81
C GLN A 19 -11.99 -0.44 4.23
N VAL A 20 -11.13 0.13 5.08
CA VAL A 20 -9.74 0.40 4.71
C VAL A 20 -9.04 -0.94 4.49
N GLN A 21 -8.50 -1.13 3.29
CA GLN A 21 -7.86 -2.36 2.84
C GLN A 21 -6.34 -2.24 2.87
N LYS A 22 -5.81 -1.08 2.47
CA LYS A 22 -4.38 -0.90 2.28
C LYS A 22 -3.94 0.52 2.65
N VAL A 23 -2.74 0.61 3.20
CA VAL A 23 -2.02 1.87 3.43
C VAL A 23 -0.63 1.73 2.82
N GLU A 24 -0.26 2.67 1.97
CA GLU A 24 1.04 2.70 1.31
C GLU A 24 1.78 4.02 1.62
N PRO A 25 3.07 3.96 1.92
CA PRO A 25 3.88 2.77 2.15
C PRO A 25 3.42 2.03 3.41
N ALA A 26 3.60 0.69 3.46
CA ALA A 26 3.14 -0.14 4.59
C ALA A 26 3.93 0.11 5.88
N PHE A 27 5.08 0.71 5.79
CA PHE A 27 5.93 1.15 6.91
C PHE A 27 6.83 2.29 6.45
N TRP A 28 7.46 3.00 7.38
CA TRP A 28 8.44 4.04 7.06
C TRP A 28 9.64 3.97 7.99
N TRP A 29 10.61 4.85 7.80
CA TRP A 29 11.78 4.96 8.67
C TRP A 29 11.76 6.24 9.48
N SER A 30 12.12 6.14 10.75
CA SER A 30 12.35 7.31 11.60
C SER A 30 13.62 8.05 11.19
N GLY A 31 13.66 9.36 11.42
CA GLY A 31 14.84 10.18 11.19
C GLY A 31 15.21 10.39 9.72
N MET A 32 14.22 10.37 8.82
CA MET A 32 14.42 10.77 7.43
C MET A 32 14.68 12.27 7.33
N LYS A 33 15.54 12.69 6.38
CA LYS A 33 15.87 14.11 6.16
C LYS A 33 14.63 14.93 5.79
N ASN A 34 13.75 14.39 4.97
CA ASN A 34 12.43 14.97 4.73
C ASN A 34 11.44 14.37 5.75
N PRO A 35 10.92 15.17 6.69
CA PRO A 35 9.97 14.68 7.68
C PRO A 35 8.54 14.54 7.15
N GLU A 36 8.28 15.02 5.94
CA GLU A 36 6.94 14.91 5.34
C GLU A 36 6.76 13.57 4.65
N LEU A 37 5.76 12.82 5.08
CA LEU A 37 5.38 11.55 4.50
C LEU A 37 3.93 11.59 4.06
N GLN A 38 3.67 11.28 2.80
CA GLN A 38 2.33 11.10 2.29
C GLN A 38 1.98 9.61 2.24
N LEU A 39 0.86 9.27 2.85
CA LEU A 39 0.29 7.92 2.83
C LEU A 39 -0.86 7.88 1.84
N LEU A 40 -0.85 6.89 0.96
CA LEU A 40 -1.99 6.51 0.15
C LEU A 40 -2.82 5.48 0.92
N VAL A 41 -4.06 5.80 1.18
CA VAL A 41 -5.02 4.89 1.80
C VAL A 41 -6.01 4.44 0.74
N TYR A 42 -6.20 3.14 0.64
CA TYR A 42 -7.15 2.52 -0.27
C TYR A 42 -8.19 1.70 0.50
N GLY A 43 -9.44 1.80 0.05
CA GLY A 43 -10.53 1.02 0.59
C GLY A 43 -11.87 1.47 0.02
N LYS A 44 -12.93 0.73 0.25
CA LYS A 44 -14.25 1.04 -0.29
C LYS A 44 -14.87 2.24 0.44
N ASP A 45 -15.22 3.29 -0.31
CA ASP A 45 -15.95 4.48 0.17
C ASP A 45 -15.30 5.17 1.39
N ILE A 46 -13.96 5.33 1.38
CA ILE A 46 -13.19 5.83 2.53
C ILE A 46 -13.00 7.34 2.57
N GLN A 47 -13.40 8.10 1.54
CA GLN A 47 -13.13 9.53 1.42
C GLN A 47 -13.62 10.39 2.60
N ASN A 48 -14.61 9.92 3.37
CA ASN A 48 -15.16 10.65 4.51
C ASN A 48 -14.57 10.23 5.86
N LEU A 49 -13.63 9.28 5.85
CA LEU A 49 -12.95 8.88 7.07
C LEU A 49 -11.95 9.94 7.52
N GLN A 50 -11.82 10.07 8.83
CA GLN A 50 -10.85 10.93 9.48
C GLN A 50 -9.73 10.06 10.04
N PRO A 51 -8.51 10.10 9.46
CA PRO A 51 -7.36 9.40 9.99
C PRO A 51 -6.85 10.11 11.25
N GLU A 52 -6.35 9.33 12.20
CA GLU A 52 -5.72 9.81 13.41
C GLU A 52 -4.63 8.83 13.86
N PHE A 53 -3.44 9.32 14.11
CA PHE A 53 -2.36 8.52 14.67
C PHE A 53 -2.39 8.54 16.20
N SER A 54 -2.19 7.38 16.82
CA SER A 54 -1.85 7.31 18.24
C SER A 54 -0.40 7.77 18.43
N GLY A 55 -0.09 8.34 19.61
CA GLY A 55 1.28 8.74 19.93
C GLY A 55 1.67 10.14 19.43
N GLY A 56 0.72 10.99 19.05
CA GLY A 56 0.95 12.41 18.80
C GLY A 56 1.57 12.75 17.44
N ILE A 57 1.61 11.81 16.50
CA ILE A 57 2.05 12.08 15.13
C ILE A 57 1.05 13.02 14.47
N LYS A 58 1.54 14.16 13.99
CA LYS A 58 0.69 15.21 13.42
C LYS A 58 0.31 14.90 11.99
N ILE A 59 -0.98 14.93 11.70
CA ILE A 59 -1.49 14.94 10.33
C ILE A 59 -1.49 16.39 9.86
N LYS A 60 -0.77 16.67 8.77
CA LYS A 60 -0.70 17.99 8.14
C LYS A 60 -1.88 18.23 7.21
N GLU A 61 -2.22 17.21 6.43
CA GLU A 61 -3.25 17.31 5.40
C GLU A 61 -3.93 15.96 5.18
N VAL A 62 -5.23 16.02 4.90
CA VAL A 62 -6.02 14.90 4.41
C VAL A 62 -6.64 15.31 3.08
N LYS A 63 -6.07 14.85 1.97
CA LYS A 63 -6.52 15.20 0.63
C LYS A 63 -7.46 14.14 0.09
N LYS A 64 -8.66 14.57 -0.22
CA LYS A 64 -9.68 13.77 -0.92
C LYS A 64 -9.48 13.90 -2.43
N VAL A 65 -9.76 12.85 -3.16
CA VAL A 65 -9.73 12.82 -4.62
C VAL A 65 -11.11 12.48 -5.17
N GLU A 66 -11.30 12.60 -6.46
CA GLU A 66 -12.57 12.33 -7.15
C GLU A 66 -13.06 10.88 -6.89
N ASN A 67 -12.13 9.92 -6.88
CA ASN A 67 -12.46 8.53 -6.56
C ASN A 67 -12.62 8.34 -5.04
N PRO A 68 -13.83 7.97 -4.54
CA PRO A 68 -14.11 7.86 -3.11
C PRO A 68 -13.35 6.74 -2.39
N ASN A 69 -12.67 5.86 -3.13
CA ASN A 69 -11.92 4.74 -2.60
C ASN A 69 -10.48 5.09 -2.21
N TYR A 70 -10.06 6.34 -2.42
CA TYR A 70 -8.70 6.79 -2.12
C TYR A 70 -8.71 8.00 -1.19
N LEU A 71 -7.71 8.02 -0.33
CA LEU A 71 -7.45 9.13 0.58
C LEU A 71 -5.94 9.32 0.70
N PHE A 72 -5.45 10.55 0.56
CA PHE A 72 -4.05 10.87 0.77
C PHE A 72 -3.90 11.57 2.12
N VAL A 73 -3.02 11.04 2.95
CA VAL A 73 -2.78 11.53 4.31
C VAL A 73 -1.33 11.95 4.44
N THR A 74 -1.10 13.25 4.54
CA THR A 74 0.24 13.80 4.75
C THR A 74 0.50 13.99 6.23
N ILE A 75 1.57 13.39 6.72
CA ILE A 75 1.96 13.41 8.14
C ILE A 75 3.33 14.05 8.33
N ASP A 76 3.56 14.58 9.52
CA ASP A 76 4.86 15.03 9.97
C ASP A 76 5.53 13.94 10.80
N THR A 77 6.64 13.41 10.29
CA THR A 77 7.44 12.37 10.96
C THR A 77 8.59 12.93 11.78
N ASN A 78 8.65 14.25 11.97
CA ASN A 78 9.72 14.88 12.76
C ASN A 78 9.64 14.42 14.21
N GLY A 79 10.75 13.91 14.74
CA GLY A 79 10.85 13.42 16.12
C GLY A 79 10.14 12.08 16.39
N VAL A 80 9.53 11.45 15.37
CA VAL A 80 8.92 10.13 15.53
C VAL A 80 9.99 9.09 15.81
N GLN A 81 9.83 8.37 16.93
CA GLN A 81 10.74 7.30 17.33
C GLN A 81 10.39 5.99 16.59
N PRO A 82 11.39 5.10 16.39
CA PRO A 82 11.13 3.78 15.88
C PRO A 82 10.17 3.00 16.76
N GLY A 83 9.23 2.28 16.13
CA GLY A 83 8.25 1.48 16.86
C GLY A 83 6.94 1.35 16.11
N LYS A 84 6.01 0.61 16.68
CA LYS A 84 4.65 0.44 16.16
C LYS A 84 3.73 1.50 16.75
N THR A 85 2.90 2.08 15.91
CA THR A 85 1.84 3.01 16.28
C THR A 85 0.54 2.57 15.64
N LYS A 86 -0.58 3.11 16.11
CA LYS A 86 -1.90 2.81 15.56
C LYS A 86 -2.37 3.96 14.69
N LEU A 87 -2.76 3.64 13.47
CA LEU A 87 -3.49 4.55 12.58
C LEU A 87 -4.97 4.20 12.64
N ASN A 88 -5.73 5.07 13.25
CA ASN A 88 -7.18 4.92 13.43
C ASN A 88 -7.90 5.67 12.32
N PHE A 89 -8.95 5.09 11.79
CA PHE A 89 -9.86 5.74 10.86
C PHE A 89 -11.20 5.89 11.54
N LYS A 90 -11.68 7.13 11.63
CA LYS A 90 -12.93 7.49 12.31
C LYS A 90 -13.99 7.91 11.30
N ASN A 91 -15.25 7.56 11.60
CA ASN A 91 -16.42 8.14 10.97
C ASN A 91 -17.20 8.87 12.08
N GLY A 92 -17.14 10.19 12.08
CA GLY A 92 -17.54 11.00 13.23
C GLY A 92 -16.75 10.61 14.49
N ASN A 93 -17.44 10.27 15.57
CA ASN A 93 -16.82 9.89 16.84
C ASN A 93 -16.47 8.39 16.94
N LYS A 94 -16.84 7.59 15.95
CA LYS A 94 -16.64 6.13 15.99
C LYS A 94 -15.41 5.72 15.19
N THR A 95 -14.47 4.99 15.81
CA THR A 95 -13.39 4.32 15.10
C THR A 95 -13.95 3.12 14.32
N VAL A 96 -13.77 3.12 13.02
CA VAL A 96 -14.26 2.08 12.11
C VAL A 96 -13.16 1.10 11.71
N LYS A 97 -11.89 1.54 11.74
CA LYS A 97 -10.74 0.69 11.45
C LYS A 97 -9.51 1.19 12.18
N THR A 98 -8.69 0.27 12.65
CA THR A 98 -7.35 0.53 13.19
C THR A 98 -6.36 -0.33 12.44
N ILE A 99 -5.24 0.25 12.05
CA ILE A 99 -4.11 -0.39 11.37
C ILE A 99 -2.87 -0.15 12.21
N ASP A 100 -2.10 -1.21 12.45
CA ASP A 100 -0.78 -1.07 13.05
C ASP A 100 0.18 -0.57 11.96
N TYR A 101 0.81 0.58 12.22
CA TYR A 101 1.79 1.19 11.34
C TYR A 101 3.16 1.21 12.02
N GLU A 102 4.21 0.86 11.29
CA GLU A 102 5.54 0.72 11.85
C GLU A 102 6.49 1.79 11.33
N PHE A 103 7.17 2.48 12.25
CA PHE A 103 8.36 3.27 11.95
C PHE A 103 9.60 2.46 12.31
N LYS A 104 10.38 2.10 11.30
CA LYS A 104 11.59 1.30 11.47
C LYS A 104 12.79 2.17 11.84
N GLN A 105 13.70 1.58 12.58
CA GLN A 105 15.02 2.18 12.82
C GLN A 105 15.82 2.19 11.53
N ARG A 106 16.37 3.34 11.15
CA ARG A 106 17.33 3.40 10.05
C ARG A 106 18.63 2.71 10.45
N GLN A 107 19.26 2.05 9.50
CA GLN A 107 20.61 1.54 9.70
C GLN A 107 21.58 2.69 9.92
N GLN A 108 22.55 2.48 10.81
CA GLN A 108 23.61 3.43 11.05
C GLN A 108 24.34 3.74 9.73
N ASN A 109 24.66 4.99 9.50
CA ASN A 109 25.31 5.49 8.28
C ASN A 109 24.54 5.26 6.96
N SER A 110 23.26 4.91 7.03
CA SER A 110 22.44 4.69 5.82
C SER A 110 22.31 5.94 4.94
N ALA A 111 22.52 7.14 5.51
CA ALA A 111 22.53 8.41 4.75
C ALA A 111 23.84 8.65 4.00
N ASN A 112 24.91 7.96 4.38
CA ASN A 112 26.27 8.13 3.84
C ASN A 112 26.69 6.88 3.01
N ARG A 113 25.74 6.14 2.48
CA ARG A 113 26.05 5.04 1.58
C ARG A 113 26.60 5.62 0.27
N ASP A 114 27.69 5.03 -0.19
CA ASP A 114 28.20 5.33 -1.50
C ASP A 114 27.13 4.94 -2.55
N SER A 115 26.86 5.86 -3.44
CA SER A 115 26.02 5.63 -4.60
C SER A 115 26.88 5.21 -5.77
N TYR A 116 26.27 4.97 -6.92
CA TYR A 116 26.99 4.71 -8.15
C TYR A 116 27.89 5.88 -8.51
N THR A 117 29.11 5.59 -8.92
CA THR A 117 30.13 6.53 -9.31
C THR A 117 30.55 6.27 -10.76
N SER A 118 31.41 7.12 -11.31
CA SER A 118 31.97 6.93 -12.65
C SER A 118 32.91 5.70 -12.76
N SER A 119 33.26 5.08 -11.64
CA SER A 119 34.03 3.83 -11.59
C SER A 119 33.16 2.57 -11.62
N ASP A 120 31.86 2.72 -11.49
CA ASP A 120 30.92 1.60 -11.51
C ASP A 120 30.43 1.32 -12.94
N VAL A 121 30.29 0.05 -13.27
CA VAL A 121 29.70 -0.39 -14.53
C VAL A 121 28.32 -0.96 -14.26
N MET A 122 27.29 -0.34 -14.86
CA MET A 122 25.93 -0.86 -14.82
C MET A 122 25.64 -1.67 -16.08
N TYR A 123 25.17 -2.89 -15.91
CA TYR A 123 24.76 -3.76 -17.00
C TYR A 123 23.25 -4.01 -16.94
N LEU A 124 22.54 -3.64 -17.99
CA LEU A 124 21.11 -3.92 -18.14
C LEU A 124 20.94 -5.29 -18.79
N ILE A 125 20.40 -6.23 -18.06
CA ILE A 125 20.04 -7.55 -18.56
C ILE A 125 18.53 -7.58 -18.77
N MET A 126 18.11 -7.93 -19.98
CA MET A 126 16.71 -8.20 -20.33
C MET A 126 16.57 -9.71 -20.52
N PRO A 127 16.06 -10.46 -19.51
CA PRO A 127 16.03 -11.92 -19.57
C PRO A 127 15.24 -12.46 -20.76
N ASP A 128 14.20 -11.76 -21.18
CA ASP A 128 13.36 -12.08 -22.34
C ASP A 128 14.09 -12.05 -23.69
N ARG A 129 15.30 -11.50 -23.71
CA ARG A 129 16.15 -11.39 -24.92
C ARG A 129 17.31 -12.36 -24.95
N PHE A 130 17.42 -13.21 -23.96
CA PHE A 130 18.46 -14.26 -23.91
C PHE A 130 17.88 -15.60 -24.34
N ALA A 131 18.79 -16.56 -24.61
CA ALA A 131 18.39 -17.92 -24.90
C ALA A 131 17.75 -18.55 -23.65
N ASN A 132 16.57 -19.14 -23.84
CA ASN A 132 15.87 -19.81 -22.75
C ASN A 132 16.60 -21.10 -22.34
N GLY A 133 17.19 -21.08 -21.16
CA GLY A 133 17.93 -22.22 -20.61
C GLY A 133 17.03 -23.31 -20.03
N ASN A 134 15.77 -23.00 -19.70
CA ASN A 134 14.87 -23.97 -19.11
C ASN A 134 13.39 -23.70 -19.47
N PRO A 135 12.88 -24.28 -20.55
CA PRO A 135 11.49 -24.08 -20.97
C PRO A 135 10.41 -24.56 -19.98
N LYS A 136 10.80 -25.32 -18.94
CA LYS A 136 9.83 -25.84 -17.95
C LYS A 136 9.27 -24.76 -17.01
N ASN A 137 9.95 -23.63 -16.89
CA ASN A 137 9.52 -22.51 -16.06
C ASN A 137 8.94 -21.32 -16.84
N ASP A 138 8.70 -21.47 -18.15
CA ASP A 138 8.07 -20.46 -19.00
C ASP A 138 6.62 -20.13 -18.53
N ASN A 139 5.99 -21.06 -17.86
CA ASN A 139 4.62 -20.89 -17.37
C ASN A 139 4.56 -21.21 -15.89
N THR A 140 4.11 -20.25 -15.09
CA THR A 140 3.83 -20.44 -13.68
C THR A 140 2.32 -20.51 -13.44
N THR A 141 1.89 -20.95 -12.26
CA THR A 141 0.46 -21.10 -11.92
C THR A 141 -0.26 -19.77 -11.77
N ASP A 142 0.47 -18.70 -11.55
CA ASP A 142 -0.01 -17.34 -11.33
C ASP A 142 0.10 -16.42 -12.57
N THR A 143 0.66 -16.90 -13.68
CA THR A 143 0.64 -16.17 -14.96
C THR A 143 -0.72 -16.26 -15.61
N ALA A 144 -1.29 -15.08 -15.94
CA ALA A 144 -2.59 -14.99 -16.62
C ALA A 144 -2.55 -15.53 -18.06
N GLU A 145 -1.42 -15.36 -18.73
CA GLU A 145 -1.18 -15.83 -20.09
C GLU A 145 -0.05 -16.86 -20.09
N LYS A 146 -0.15 -17.81 -21.00
CA LYS A 146 0.90 -18.81 -21.19
C LYS A 146 1.83 -18.37 -22.30
N ALA A 147 3.13 -18.68 -22.15
CA ALA A 147 4.13 -18.41 -23.16
C ALA A 147 3.76 -19.06 -24.50
N ASP A 148 3.71 -18.27 -25.55
CA ASP A 148 3.41 -18.72 -26.92
C ASP A 148 4.47 -18.19 -27.90
N ARG A 149 5.48 -18.97 -28.16
CA ARG A 149 6.62 -18.60 -29.03
C ARG A 149 6.25 -18.43 -30.50
N THR A 150 5.01 -18.70 -30.88
CA THR A 150 4.53 -18.46 -32.25
C THR A 150 4.12 -17.01 -32.47
N LYS A 151 3.91 -16.26 -31.39
CA LYS A 151 3.55 -14.84 -31.43
C LYS A 151 4.80 -13.97 -31.33
N GLN A 152 4.93 -13.00 -32.22
CA GLN A 152 6.10 -12.11 -32.29
C GLN A 152 6.25 -11.17 -31.08
N ALA A 153 5.22 -11.01 -30.25
CA ALA A 153 5.19 -10.14 -29.08
C ALA A 153 5.05 -10.90 -27.75
N ASP A 154 5.29 -12.20 -27.74
CA ASP A 154 5.13 -12.98 -26.52
C ASP A 154 6.37 -12.84 -25.62
N VAL A 155 6.12 -12.59 -24.33
CA VAL A 155 7.15 -12.47 -23.29
C VAL A 155 7.46 -13.88 -22.79
N THR A 156 8.60 -14.41 -23.19
CA THR A 156 9.15 -15.62 -22.58
C THR A 156 9.96 -15.24 -21.35
N VAL A 157 9.60 -15.78 -20.18
CA VAL A 157 10.45 -15.67 -18.99
C VAL A 157 11.65 -16.56 -19.20
N GLU A 158 12.79 -15.95 -19.50
CA GLU A 158 14.04 -16.68 -19.68
C GLU A 158 14.79 -16.76 -18.35
N THR A 159 15.18 -17.96 -17.98
CA THR A 159 16.04 -18.18 -16.81
C THR A 159 17.49 -18.06 -17.25
N LEU A 160 18.21 -17.08 -16.71
CA LEU A 160 19.66 -17.07 -16.78
C LEU A 160 20.15 -18.30 -16.01
N LEU A 161 20.76 -19.24 -16.70
CA LEU A 161 21.56 -20.27 -16.04
C LEU A 161 22.76 -19.55 -15.41
N GLU A 162 23.00 -19.82 -14.15
CA GLU A 162 24.18 -19.31 -13.42
C GLU A 162 25.45 -19.58 -14.27
N LEU A 163 26.18 -18.49 -14.56
CA LEU A 163 27.51 -18.50 -15.11
C LEU A 163 28.52 -18.82 -14.01
#